data_3b07d918075339c64108a841dd35b8d8
#
_entry.id   3b07d918075339c64108a841dd35b8d8
#
_cell.length_a   1.000
_cell.length_b   1.000
_cell.length_c   1.000
_cell.angle_alpha   90.00
_cell.angle_beta   90.00
_cell.angle_gamma   90.00
#
_symmetry.space_group_name_H-M   'P 1'
#
loop_
_entity.id
_entity.type
_entity.pdbx_description
1 polymer ?
#
loop_
_entity_poly.entity_id
_entity_poly.type
_entity_poly.pdbx_seq_one_letter_code
_entity_poly.pdbx_strand_id
1 'polypeptide(L)'
;SLRRRKVALVGDDRASETQRLLSPLHYLRRALAPGADLIEGGLDDVLLASPDVIIMADRIGLPDSPALAEWLDKGGLLVRFAGPRMAASERLRDEPFLPVVLREGGRDIGGALSWGEPRGLAPFPPEGPFAGLTIPTDATVRAQLLAEPSPDLAQKTLAQLSDGTPLVTRAPMGQGQIVLFHTSANAEWTNLA
;
A
#
# COMPACT_ATOMS: atom_id res chain seq x y z
N SER A 1 0.24 3.71 29.91
CA SER A 1 1.38 3.54 28.98
C SER A 1 0.84 3.08 27.65
N LEU A 2 0.82 3.96 26.67
CA LEU A 2 0.46 3.62 25.29
C LEU A 2 1.56 2.69 24.75
N ARG A 3 1.22 1.41 24.59
CA ARG A 3 2.12 0.43 23.95
C ARG A 3 2.40 0.86 22.51
N ARG A 4 3.67 1.06 22.18
CA ARG A 4 4.07 1.34 20.79
C ARG A 4 3.71 0.14 19.92
N ARG A 5 3.17 0.40 18.75
CA ARG A 5 2.86 -0.66 17.78
C ARG A 5 4.15 -1.18 17.16
N LYS A 6 4.22 -2.50 17.02
CA LYS A 6 5.30 -3.17 16.33
C LYS A 6 4.98 -3.21 14.85
N VAL A 7 5.75 -2.49 14.04
CA VAL A 7 5.55 -2.36 12.60
C VAL A 7 6.73 -2.99 11.87
N ALA A 8 6.43 -3.96 11.02
CA ALA A 8 7.42 -4.60 10.17
C ALA A 8 7.43 -3.98 8.78
N LEU A 9 8.63 -3.62 8.30
CA LEU A 9 8.87 -3.21 6.93
C LEU A 9 9.52 -4.36 6.17
N VAL A 10 8.81 -4.91 5.18
CA VAL A 10 9.31 -6.00 4.35
C VAL A 10 9.91 -5.41 3.09
N GLY A 11 11.25 -5.51 2.99
CA GLY A 11 12.03 -5.03 1.87
C GLY A 11 12.52 -6.14 0.96
N ASP A 12 13.26 -5.76 -0.06
CA ASP A 12 13.99 -6.67 -0.92
C ASP A 12 15.41 -6.83 -0.35
N ASP A 13 15.72 -8.01 0.17
CA ASP A 13 17.02 -8.33 0.76
C ASP A 13 18.18 -8.28 -0.27
N ARG A 14 17.85 -8.24 -1.56
CA ARG A 14 18.80 -8.18 -2.66
C ARG A 14 19.10 -6.77 -3.16
N ALA A 15 18.47 -5.75 -2.59
CA ALA A 15 18.66 -4.38 -3.02
C ALA A 15 20.04 -3.85 -2.60
N SER A 16 20.75 -3.18 -3.53
CA SER A 16 21.98 -2.46 -3.21
C SER A 16 21.71 -1.28 -2.26
N GLU A 17 22.75 -0.80 -1.57
CA GLU A 17 22.63 0.32 -0.61
C GLU A 17 22.04 1.58 -1.27
N THR A 18 22.42 1.87 -2.50
CA THR A 18 21.86 2.98 -3.29
C THR A 18 20.37 2.77 -3.60
N GLN A 19 19.98 1.53 -3.92
CA GLN A 19 18.57 1.19 -4.16
C GLN A 19 17.74 1.29 -2.88
N ARG A 20 18.34 1.00 -1.71
CA ARG A 20 17.67 1.16 -0.40
C ARG A 20 17.36 2.62 -0.08
N LEU A 21 18.25 3.55 -0.40
CA LEU A 21 18.04 4.99 -0.18
C LEU A 21 16.96 5.59 -1.07
N LEU A 22 16.79 5.04 -2.28
CA LEU A 22 15.74 5.44 -3.22
C LEU A 22 14.44 4.63 -3.04
N SER A 23 14.46 3.66 -2.13
CA SER A 23 13.31 2.80 -1.86
C SER A 23 12.17 3.55 -1.19
N PRO A 24 10.91 3.27 -1.55
CA PRO A 24 9.74 3.74 -0.81
C PRO A 24 9.80 3.45 0.70
N LEU A 25 10.45 2.36 1.10
CA LEU A 25 10.63 2.00 2.50
C LEU A 25 11.50 2.98 3.28
N HIS A 26 12.42 3.69 2.62
CA HIS A 26 13.22 4.72 3.27
C HIS A 26 12.35 5.85 3.83
N TYR A 27 11.40 6.33 3.04
CA TYR A 27 10.46 7.38 3.46
C TYR A 27 9.51 6.89 4.55
N LEU A 28 8.98 5.68 4.40
CA LEU A 28 8.12 5.05 5.40
C LEU A 28 8.83 4.84 6.73
N ARG A 29 10.08 4.41 6.70
CA ARG A 29 10.92 4.27 7.90
C ARG A 29 11.03 5.59 8.65
N ARG A 30 11.35 6.67 7.96
CA ARG A 30 11.48 8.00 8.57
C ARG A 30 10.16 8.51 9.16
N ALA A 31 9.06 8.26 8.46
CA ALA A 31 7.74 8.70 8.91
C ALA A 31 7.26 7.93 10.16
N LEU A 32 7.57 6.65 10.25
CA LEU A 32 7.05 5.76 11.30
C LEU A 32 7.95 5.68 12.54
N ALA A 33 9.26 5.89 12.39
CA ALA A 33 10.24 5.75 13.47
C ALA A 33 9.88 6.50 14.77
N PRO A 34 9.31 7.72 14.73
CA PRO A 34 8.94 8.42 15.96
C PRO A 34 7.81 7.76 16.77
N GLY A 35 6.91 7.02 16.10
CA GLY A 35 5.67 6.50 16.67
C GLY A 35 5.58 4.99 16.83
N ALA A 36 6.49 4.23 16.25
CA ALA A 36 6.42 2.78 16.19
C ALA A 36 7.74 2.10 16.54
N ASP A 37 7.67 0.84 16.95
CA ASP A 37 8.83 -0.04 17.04
C ASP A 37 8.99 -0.74 15.71
N LEU A 38 10.03 -0.35 14.94
CA LEU A 38 10.26 -0.85 13.59
C LEU A 38 11.09 -2.14 13.59
N ILE A 39 10.62 -3.10 12.79
CA ILE A 39 11.33 -4.34 12.46
C ILE A 39 11.52 -4.36 10.95
N GLU A 40 12.69 -4.77 10.48
CA GLU A 40 12.97 -4.90 9.06
C GLU A 40 13.50 -6.30 8.76
N GLY A 41 13.12 -6.82 7.60
CA GLY A 41 13.58 -8.13 7.16
C GLY A 41 12.70 -8.73 6.07
N GLY A 42 12.99 -9.97 5.73
CA GLY A 42 12.14 -10.78 4.85
C GLY A 42 10.82 -11.14 5.53
N LEU A 43 9.84 -11.56 4.73
CA LEU A 43 8.50 -11.86 5.23
C LEU A 43 8.49 -12.92 6.34
N ASP A 44 9.22 -14.00 6.15
CA ASP A 44 9.25 -15.09 7.12
C ASP A 44 9.86 -14.66 8.46
N ASP A 45 10.93 -13.87 8.41
CA ASP A 45 11.59 -13.36 9.61
C ASP A 45 10.70 -12.40 10.41
N VAL A 46 10.01 -11.49 9.73
CA VAL A 46 9.14 -10.53 10.42
C VAL A 46 7.89 -11.20 10.99
N LEU A 47 7.37 -12.25 10.36
CA LEU A 47 6.25 -13.03 10.89
C LEU A 47 6.60 -13.71 12.23
N LEU A 48 7.82 -14.18 12.37
CA LEU A 48 8.30 -14.76 13.65
C LEU A 48 8.29 -13.75 14.80
N ALA A 49 8.49 -12.48 14.50
CA ALA A 49 8.44 -11.40 15.49
C ALA A 49 7.01 -11.00 15.89
N SER A 50 5.99 -11.57 15.28
CA SER A 50 4.56 -11.28 15.54
C SER A 50 4.24 -9.78 15.55
N PRO A 51 4.48 -9.06 14.45
CA PRO A 51 4.19 -7.62 14.39
C PRO A 51 2.68 -7.34 14.42
N ASP A 52 2.32 -6.12 14.81
CA ASP A 52 0.93 -5.64 14.73
C ASP A 52 0.56 -5.22 13.30
N VAL A 53 1.55 -4.70 12.56
CA VAL A 53 1.41 -4.22 11.19
C VAL A 53 2.58 -4.72 10.34
N ILE A 54 2.28 -5.17 9.13
CA ILE A 54 3.28 -5.46 8.09
C ILE A 54 3.06 -4.52 6.93
N ILE A 55 4.12 -3.84 6.50
CA ILE A 55 4.10 -2.94 5.33
C ILE A 55 5.00 -3.51 4.25
N MET A 56 4.45 -3.63 3.05
CA MET A 56 5.16 -4.07 1.84
C MET A 56 5.03 -3.01 0.76
N ALA A 57 6.13 -2.62 0.15
CA ALA A 57 6.14 -1.67 -0.95
C ALA A 57 6.55 -2.34 -2.26
N ASP A 58 5.69 -2.20 -3.27
CA ASP A 58 5.93 -2.66 -4.64
C ASP A 58 6.35 -4.15 -4.75
N ARG A 59 5.71 -5.00 -3.97
CA ARG A 59 5.92 -6.45 -4.02
C ARG A 59 4.84 -7.13 -4.82
N ILE A 60 5.24 -8.09 -5.63
CA ILE A 60 4.39 -8.92 -6.48
C ILE A 60 4.80 -10.38 -6.36
N GLY A 61 3.89 -11.27 -6.67
CA GLY A 61 4.17 -12.71 -6.64
C GLY A 61 4.34 -13.22 -5.21
N LEU A 62 3.57 -12.68 -4.26
CA LEU A 62 3.53 -13.25 -2.92
C LEU A 62 3.14 -14.71 -3.02
N PRO A 63 3.91 -15.60 -2.40
CA PRO A 63 3.51 -16.99 -2.33
C PRO A 63 2.18 -17.10 -1.57
N ASP A 64 1.41 -18.12 -1.88
CA ASP A 64 0.32 -18.53 -1.02
C ASP A 64 0.94 -18.96 0.32
N SER A 65 1.01 -18.02 1.25
CA SER A 65 1.69 -18.16 2.53
C SER A 65 0.69 -18.46 3.64
N PRO A 66 0.62 -19.72 4.11
CA PRO A 66 -0.22 -20.05 5.25
C PRO A 66 0.12 -19.24 6.51
N ALA A 67 1.40 -18.91 6.71
CA ALA A 67 1.85 -18.14 7.84
C ALA A 67 1.34 -16.69 7.80
N LEU A 68 1.33 -16.06 6.63
CA LEU A 68 0.76 -14.73 6.45
C LEU A 68 -0.76 -14.74 6.62
N ALA A 69 -1.43 -15.75 6.06
CA ALA A 69 -2.88 -15.92 6.23
C ALA A 69 -3.27 -16.12 7.70
N GLU A 70 -2.52 -16.92 8.44
CA GLU A 70 -2.73 -17.13 9.89
C GLU A 70 -2.51 -15.85 10.69
N TRP A 71 -1.45 -15.10 10.37
CA TRP A 71 -1.18 -13.81 11.02
C TRP A 71 -2.32 -12.80 10.78
N LEU A 72 -2.86 -12.73 9.56
CA LEU A 72 -4.03 -11.91 9.23
C LEU A 72 -5.27 -12.40 9.99
N ASP A 73 -5.50 -13.71 10.03
CA ASP A 73 -6.66 -14.29 10.74
C ASP A 73 -6.65 -13.98 12.24
N LYS A 74 -5.48 -13.79 12.82
CA LYS A 74 -5.30 -13.36 14.21
C LYS A 74 -5.42 -11.84 14.44
N GLY A 75 -5.78 -11.08 13.42
CA GLY A 75 -6.03 -9.64 13.54
C GLY A 75 -4.92 -8.73 13.04
N GLY A 76 -3.97 -9.25 12.26
CA GLY A 76 -2.89 -8.45 11.67
C GLY A 76 -3.39 -7.43 10.65
N LEU A 77 -2.67 -6.32 10.51
CA LEU A 77 -2.89 -5.30 9.48
C LEU A 77 -1.79 -5.37 8.44
N LEU A 78 -2.14 -5.79 7.23
CA LEU A 78 -1.26 -5.77 6.08
C LEU A 78 -1.49 -4.50 5.27
N VAL A 79 -0.44 -3.71 5.10
CA VAL A 79 -0.45 -2.50 4.26
C VAL A 79 0.45 -2.73 3.06
N ARG A 80 -0.10 -2.56 1.87
CA ARG A 80 0.66 -2.67 0.62
C ARG A 80 0.66 -1.35 -0.13
N PHE A 81 1.79 -1.01 -0.70
CA PHE A 81 1.94 0.13 -1.61
C PHE A 81 2.17 -0.38 -3.02
N ALA A 82 1.51 0.24 -3.98
CA ALA A 82 1.77 0.01 -5.39
C ALA A 82 3.14 0.56 -5.80
N GLY A 83 3.58 0.19 -6.98
CA GLY A 83 4.81 0.67 -7.56
C GLY A 83 5.03 0.10 -8.96
N PRO A 84 6.18 0.42 -9.58
CA PRO A 84 6.48 0.02 -10.96
C PRO A 84 6.48 -1.49 -11.20
N ARG A 85 6.92 -2.29 -10.22
CA ARG A 85 6.94 -3.76 -10.36
C ARG A 85 5.52 -4.34 -10.42
N MET A 86 4.62 -3.85 -9.56
CA MET A 86 3.21 -4.23 -9.62
C MET A 86 2.59 -3.80 -10.94
N ALA A 87 2.86 -2.56 -11.38
CA ALA A 87 2.35 -2.03 -12.64
C ALA A 87 2.78 -2.84 -13.86
N ALA A 88 4.01 -3.37 -13.85
CA ALA A 88 4.56 -4.16 -14.93
C ALA A 88 4.15 -5.63 -14.90
N SER A 89 3.45 -6.10 -13.88
CA SER A 89 3.09 -7.50 -13.72
C SER A 89 1.95 -7.90 -14.65
N GLU A 90 2.16 -8.98 -15.40
CA GLU A 90 1.11 -9.63 -16.21
C GLU A 90 0.14 -10.48 -15.37
N ARG A 91 0.42 -10.64 -14.07
CA ARG A 91 -0.41 -11.44 -13.14
C ARG A 91 -1.01 -10.60 -12.04
N LEU A 92 -1.10 -9.31 -12.24
CA LEU A 92 -1.59 -8.38 -11.22
C LEU A 92 -3.02 -8.72 -10.77
N ARG A 93 -3.84 -9.22 -11.69
CA ARG A 93 -5.21 -9.62 -11.44
C ARG A 93 -5.34 -10.80 -10.48
N ASP A 94 -4.36 -11.71 -10.50
CA ASP A 94 -4.32 -12.92 -9.69
C ASP A 94 -3.46 -12.75 -8.43
N GLU A 95 -2.96 -11.55 -8.17
CA GLU A 95 -2.13 -11.28 -7.00
C GLU A 95 -2.94 -11.52 -5.71
N PRO A 96 -2.46 -12.40 -4.81
CA PRO A 96 -3.12 -12.64 -3.53
C PRO A 96 -2.91 -11.47 -2.56
N PHE A 97 -3.68 -11.45 -1.49
CA PHE A 97 -3.58 -10.46 -0.41
C PHE A 97 -3.72 -9.00 -0.90
N LEU A 98 -4.73 -8.77 -1.73
CA LEU A 98 -5.18 -7.44 -2.15
C LEU A 98 -6.64 -7.22 -1.73
N PRO A 99 -7.03 -5.99 -1.36
CA PRO A 99 -8.41 -5.69 -0.97
C PRO A 99 -9.36 -5.65 -2.16
N VAL A 100 -8.84 -5.36 -3.35
CA VAL A 100 -9.58 -5.25 -4.61
C VAL A 100 -8.81 -5.93 -5.73
N VAL A 101 -9.51 -6.31 -6.79
CA VAL A 101 -8.88 -6.77 -8.02
C VAL A 101 -8.33 -5.56 -8.77
N LEU A 102 -7.08 -5.63 -9.19
CA LEU A 102 -6.42 -4.57 -9.95
C LEU A 102 -6.53 -4.84 -11.45
N ARG A 103 -6.66 -3.78 -12.23
CA ARG A 103 -6.63 -3.86 -13.68
C ARG A 103 -5.23 -4.21 -14.16
N GLU A 104 -5.18 -5.15 -15.10
CA GLU A 104 -3.97 -5.46 -15.86
C GLU A 104 -3.94 -4.63 -17.12
N GLY A 105 -2.72 -4.31 -17.55
CA GLY A 105 -2.41 -3.87 -18.89
C GLY A 105 -3.10 -2.59 -19.36
N GLY A 106 -2.60 -2.07 -20.43
CA GLY A 106 -3.38 -1.24 -21.31
C GLY A 106 -3.17 0.25 -21.26
N ARG A 107 -2.17 0.80 -20.57
CA ARG A 107 -1.68 2.14 -20.91
C ARG A 107 -0.26 2.33 -20.42
N ASP A 108 0.63 2.48 -21.35
CA ASP A 108 2.00 2.96 -21.29
C ASP A 108 2.91 2.32 -20.22
N ILE A 109 2.37 1.87 -19.11
CA ILE A 109 3.09 1.17 -18.06
C ILE A 109 2.10 0.17 -17.42
N GLY A 110 1.97 -1.03 -17.96
CA GLY A 110 1.35 -2.20 -17.38
C GLY A 110 0.29 -2.00 -16.29
N GLY A 111 -0.84 -1.35 -16.59
CA GLY A 111 -1.92 -1.13 -15.65
C GLY A 111 -1.77 0.10 -14.75
N ALA A 112 -0.66 0.81 -14.80
CA ALA A 112 -0.53 2.11 -14.17
C ALA A 112 -1.09 3.20 -15.08
N LEU A 113 -1.85 4.11 -14.50
CA LEU A 113 -2.24 5.34 -15.16
C LEU A 113 -1.24 6.42 -14.75
N SER A 114 -0.42 6.83 -15.72
CA SER A 114 0.47 7.96 -15.59
C SER A 114 -0.20 9.21 -16.13
N TRP A 115 -0.20 10.27 -15.35
CA TRP A 115 -0.82 11.54 -15.71
C TRP A 115 0.22 12.51 -16.24
N GLY A 116 -0.07 13.20 -17.33
CA GLY A 116 0.74 14.33 -17.77
C GLY A 116 0.78 15.46 -16.74
N GLU A 117 -0.34 15.68 -16.06
CA GLU A 117 -0.44 16.60 -14.92
C GLU A 117 -0.79 15.84 -13.64
N PRO A 118 -0.16 16.20 -12.49
CA PRO A 118 -0.49 15.61 -11.20
C PRO A 118 -1.95 15.85 -10.82
N ARG A 119 -2.58 14.89 -10.14
CA ARG A 119 -3.95 15.01 -9.65
C ARG A 119 -3.99 15.15 -8.14
N GLY A 120 -4.86 16.03 -7.66
CA GLY A 120 -5.11 16.21 -6.23
C GLY A 120 -6.00 15.11 -5.65
N LEU A 121 -6.14 15.14 -4.33
CA LEU A 121 -7.01 14.25 -3.60
C LEU A 121 -8.42 14.84 -3.50
N ALA A 122 -9.44 13.97 -3.54
CA ALA A 122 -10.79 14.33 -3.14
C ALA A 122 -10.90 14.46 -1.61
N PRO A 123 -11.88 15.19 -1.08
CA PRO A 123 -12.16 15.20 0.35
C PRO A 123 -12.33 13.80 0.92
N PHE A 124 -11.79 13.55 2.11
CA PHE A 124 -11.94 12.25 2.75
C PHE A 124 -13.39 11.99 3.19
N PRO A 125 -13.85 10.74 3.11
CA PRO A 125 -15.16 10.37 3.64
C PRO A 125 -15.27 10.72 5.13
N PRO A 126 -16.42 11.25 5.58
CA PRO A 126 -16.59 11.69 6.97
C PRO A 126 -16.57 10.56 8.00
N GLU A 127 -16.82 9.33 7.56
CA GLU A 127 -16.85 8.13 8.41
C GLU A 127 -15.60 7.25 8.26
N GLY A 128 -14.60 7.70 7.51
CA GLY A 128 -13.39 6.94 7.25
C GLY A 128 -12.28 7.16 8.29
N PRO A 129 -11.21 6.37 8.24
CA PRO A 129 -10.06 6.48 9.13
C PRO A 129 -9.28 7.80 8.94
N PHE A 130 -9.51 8.49 7.84
CA PHE A 130 -8.90 9.79 7.51
C PHE A 130 -9.83 10.97 7.81
N ALA A 131 -11.00 10.71 8.42
CA ALA A 131 -11.96 11.75 8.78
C ALA A 131 -11.30 12.82 9.67
N GLY A 132 -11.54 14.07 9.35
CA GLY A 132 -10.96 15.20 10.09
C GLY A 132 -9.51 15.54 9.74
N LEU A 133 -8.84 14.74 8.91
CA LEU A 133 -7.53 15.11 8.39
C LEU A 133 -7.65 16.18 7.30
N THR A 134 -6.80 17.18 7.37
CA THR A 134 -6.71 18.21 6.33
C THR A 134 -5.81 17.70 5.19
N ILE A 135 -6.33 17.76 3.97
CA ILE A 135 -5.53 17.45 2.79
C ILE A 135 -4.66 18.66 2.48
N PRO A 136 -3.32 18.52 2.42
CA PRO A 136 -2.48 19.59 1.93
C PRO A 136 -2.87 19.98 0.50
N THR A 137 -2.98 21.27 0.22
CA THR A 137 -3.42 21.76 -1.10
C THR A 137 -2.46 21.45 -2.23
N ASP A 138 -1.20 21.17 -1.88
CA ASP A 138 -0.12 20.77 -2.78
C ASP A 138 0.06 19.26 -2.89
N ALA A 139 -0.72 18.46 -2.16
CA ALA A 139 -0.70 17.01 -2.23
C ALA A 139 -1.19 16.51 -3.59
N THR A 140 -0.33 15.84 -4.34
CA THR A 140 -0.61 15.36 -5.69
C THR A 140 -0.11 13.95 -5.94
N VAL A 141 -0.79 13.26 -6.88
CA VAL A 141 -0.45 11.93 -7.35
C VAL A 141 -0.26 11.96 -8.86
N ARG A 142 0.82 11.39 -9.36
CA ARG A 142 1.18 11.34 -10.78
C ARG A 142 0.91 10.00 -11.43
N ALA A 143 0.91 8.93 -10.66
CA ALA A 143 0.65 7.59 -11.16
C ALA A 143 -0.08 6.77 -10.11
N GLN A 144 -0.94 5.87 -10.57
CA GLN A 144 -1.69 4.95 -9.72
C GLN A 144 -2.00 3.64 -10.44
N LEU A 145 -2.29 2.59 -9.67
CA LEU A 145 -2.94 1.39 -10.16
C LEU A 145 -4.45 1.52 -10.06
N LEU A 146 -5.16 1.11 -11.10
CA LEU A 146 -6.62 1.17 -11.13
C LEU A 146 -7.22 -0.13 -10.60
N ALA A 147 -8.27 0.01 -9.77
CA ALA A 147 -9.10 -1.11 -9.38
C ALA A 147 -10.08 -1.50 -10.52
N GLU A 148 -10.35 -2.80 -10.63
CA GLU A 148 -11.48 -3.26 -11.43
C GLU A 148 -12.79 -2.76 -10.81
N PRO A 149 -13.73 -2.26 -11.62
CA PRO A 149 -15.04 -1.88 -11.14
C PRO A 149 -15.74 -3.09 -10.50
N SER A 150 -16.30 -2.88 -9.32
CA SER A 150 -17.13 -3.87 -8.63
C SER A 150 -18.23 -3.18 -7.82
N PRO A 151 -19.35 -3.86 -7.52
CA PRO A 151 -20.45 -3.25 -6.77
C PRO A 151 -20.06 -2.79 -5.36
N ASP A 152 -19.04 -3.41 -4.76
CA ASP A 152 -18.57 -3.13 -3.40
C ASP A 152 -17.34 -2.20 -3.36
N LEU A 153 -16.85 -1.75 -4.51
CA LEU A 153 -15.65 -0.91 -4.58
C LEU A 153 -15.77 0.38 -3.76
N ALA A 154 -16.93 1.03 -3.80
CA ALA A 154 -17.17 2.25 -3.04
C ALA A 154 -17.05 2.03 -1.53
N GLN A 155 -17.54 0.89 -1.03
CA GLN A 155 -17.45 0.53 0.39
C GLN A 155 -16.02 0.21 0.83
N LYS A 156 -15.20 -0.29 -0.08
CA LYS A 156 -13.79 -0.61 0.16
C LYS A 156 -12.88 0.61 0.04
N THR A 157 -13.34 1.71 -0.55
CA THR A 157 -12.53 2.90 -0.84
C THR A 157 -12.49 3.83 0.36
N LEU A 158 -11.28 4.06 0.90
CA LEU A 158 -11.03 4.95 2.04
C LEU A 158 -10.63 6.36 1.62
N ALA A 159 -10.02 6.49 0.45
CA ALA A 159 -9.61 7.77 -0.13
C ALA A 159 -9.64 7.69 -1.66
N GLN A 160 -9.92 8.81 -2.30
CA GLN A 160 -10.03 8.95 -3.74
C GLN A 160 -9.16 10.10 -4.25
N LEU A 161 -8.78 10.03 -5.53
CA LEU A 161 -8.31 11.20 -6.26
C LEU A 161 -9.48 12.10 -6.68
N SER A 162 -9.17 13.30 -7.12
CA SER A 162 -10.16 14.29 -7.55
C SER A 162 -11.03 13.83 -8.72
N ASP A 163 -10.60 12.86 -9.50
CA ASP A 163 -11.36 12.22 -10.59
C ASP A 163 -12.26 11.06 -10.13
N GLY A 164 -12.29 10.76 -8.82
CA GLY A 164 -13.11 9.70 -8.24
C GLY A 164 -12.45 8.32 -8.26
N THR A 165 -11.23 8.17 -8.79
CA THR A 165 -10.52 6.88 -8.78
C THR A 165 -9.99 6.55 -7.38
N PRO A 166 -10.05 5.28 -6.92
CA PRO A 166 -9.58 4.89 -5.60
C PRO A 166 -8.08 5.13 -5.42
N LEU A 167 -7.71 5.76 -4.31
CA LEU A 167 -6.33 5.94 -3.89
C LEU A 167 -5.94 4.98 -2.76
N VAL A 168 -6.83 4.74 -1.83
CA VAL A 168 -6.65 3.79 -0.73
C VAL A 168 -7.88 2.90 -0.64
N THR A 169 -7.67 1.60 -0.65
CA THR A 169 -8.73 0.60 -0.50
C THR A 169 -8.44 -0.34 0.65
N ARG A 170 -9.49 -0.91 1.23
CA ARG A 170 -9.42 -1.81 2.38
C ARG A 170 -10.43 -2.95 2.24
N ALA A 171 -10.03 -4.14 2.66
CA ALA A 171 -10.92 -5.27 2.84
C ALA A 171 -10.56 -6.05 4.11
N PRO A 172 -11.55 -6.64 4.81
CA PRO A 172 -11.27 -7.57 5.89
C PRO A 172 -10.72 -8.89 5.33
N MET A 173 -9.83 -9.52 6.09
CA MET A 173 -9.38 -10.89 5.84
C MET A 173 -9.21 -11.61 7.18
N GLY A 174 -10.09 -12.59 7.46
CA GLY A 174 -10.19 -13.17 8.79
C GLY A 174 -10.58 -12.11 9.83
N GLN A 175 -9.86 -12.03 10.92
CA GLN A 175 -10.01 -10.95 11.92
C GLN A 175 -9.11 -9.73 11.63
N GLY A 176 -8.24 -9.84 10.63
CA GLY A 176 -7.36 -8.77 10.19
C GLY A 176 -7.91 -7.98 9.02
N GLN A 177 -7.05 -7.15 8.44
CA GLN A 177 -7.38 -6.27 7.32
C GLN A 177 -6.22 -6.16 6.36
N ILE A 178 -6.55 -5.96 5.08
CA ILE A 178 -5.60 -5.60 4.03
C ILE A 178 -5.94 -4.20 3.54
N VAL A 179 -4.93 -3.35 3.47
CA VAL A 179 -5.02 -2.00 2.93
C VAL A 179 -4.06 -1.88 1.76
N LEU A 180 -4.52 -1.32 0.66
CA LEU A 180 -3.70 -1.00 -0.50
C LEU A 180 -3.70 0.51 -0.75
N PHE A 181 -2.51 1.08 -0.82
CA PHE A 181 -2.26 2.38 -1.42
C PHE A 181 -2.01 2.17 -2.91
N HIS A 182 -2.88 2.70 -3.74
CA HIS A 182 -2.84 2.54 -5.20
C HIS A 182 -1.73 3.34 -5.87
N THR A 183 -0.94 4.04 -5.09
CA THR A 183 0.26 4.76 -5.52
C THR A 183 1.49 4.30 -4.74
N SER A 184 2.65 4.68 -5.21
CA SER A 184 3.91 4.41 -4.52
C SER A 184 4.23 5.51 -3.51
N ALA A 185 4.94 5.18 -2.43
CA ALA A 185 5.57 6.17 -1.56
C ALA A 185 6.81 6.82 -2.23
N ASN A 186 7.05 6.57 -3.49
CA ASN A 186 8.14 7.11 -4.28
C ASN A 186 7.76 8.49 -4.85
N ALA A 187 8.70 9.43 -4.82
CA ALA A 187 8.51 10.79 -5.31
C ALA A 187 8.17 10.90 -6.82
N GLU A 188 8.42 9.86 -7.61
CA GLU A 188 8.01 9.81 -9.02
C GLU A 188 6.49 9.64 -9.19
N TRP A 189 5.83 9.03 -8.22
CA TRP A 189 4.40 8.75 -8.25
C TRP A 189 3.55 9.72 -7.43
N THR A 190 4.12 10.26 -6.37
CA THR A 190 3.40 11.15 -5.43
C THR A 190 4.36 12.04 -4.64
N ASN A 191 3.87 13.16 -4.18
CA ASN A 191 4.56 14.03 -3.23
C ASN A 191 4.02 13.90 -1.79
N LEU A 192 3.29 12.83 -1.51
CA LEU A 192 2.71 12.54 -0.18
C LEU A 192 3.73 12.00 0.82
N ALA A 193 4.96 11.74 0.41
CA ALA A 193 6.03 11.17 1.24
C ALA A 193 6.76 12.26 2.06
#